data_9134ea1dee6d423f527d27453b427140
#
_entry.id   9134ea1dee6d423f527d27453b427140
#
_cell.length_a   1.000
_cell.length_b   1.000
_cell.length_c   1.000
_cell.angle_alpha   90.00
_cell.angle_beta   90.00
_cell.angle_gamma   90.00
#
_symmetry.space_group_name_H-M   'P 1'
#
loop_
_entity.id
_entity.type
_entity.pdbx_description
1 polymer ?
#
loop_
_entity_poly.entity_id
_entity_poly.type
_entity_poly.pdbx_seq_one_letter_code
_entity_poly.pdbx_strand_id
1 'polypeptide(L)'
;MTLPPTRSRHLLSRLLALAVTGVLVASCADTVVQVESDSGEINVDGSFETVPTTTLPIIGSTGELLTEMSTEMSRLSSEIGDPGDEKATLARIRSIWDVARPDVESTRPELVNGIDITVDMATTAVVRIRPADGDKALKLLDDLVDRYSGEG
;
A
#
# COMPACT_ATOMS: atom_id res chain seq x y z
N MET A 1 9.68 40.15 41.39
CA MET A 1 9.70 39.45 42.69
C MET A 1 8.77 38.29 42.62
N THR A 2 9.27 37.12 42.97
CA THR A 2 8.64 35.83 43.20
C THR A 2 8.56 34.89 42.01
N LEU A 3 9.61 34.10 41.81
CA LEU A 3 9.61 32.75 41.23
C LEU A 3 9.02 31.76 42.24
N PRO A 4 8.34 30.76 41.80
CA PRO A 4 8.35 29.45 42.45
C PRO A 4 8.63 28.28 41.49
N PRO A 5 8.72 27.06 42.00
CA PRO A 5 9.94 26.30 41.89
C PRO A 5 9.78 25.06 41.01
N THR A 6 10.91 24.63 40.48
CA THR A 6 11.23 23.25 40.01
C THR A 6 10.58 22.15 40.85
N ARG A 7 9.88 21.22 40.17
CA ARG A 7 9.68 19.85 40.69
C ARG A 7 10.17 18.83 39.67
N SER A 8 11.39 18.47 39.95
CA SER A 8 12.03 17.18 39.61
C SER A 8 11.31 16.03 40.31
N ARG A 9 11.47 14.85 39.78
CA ARG A 9 11.16 13.46 40.27
C ARG A 9 9.99 12.82 39.52
N HIS A 10 10.19 11.71 38.78
CA HIS A 10 10.65 10.41 39.30
C HIS A 10 11.32 9.56 38.21
N LEU A 11 12.57 9.26 38.45
CA LEU A 11 13.26 8.04 38.07
C LEU A 11 12.62 6.85 38.80
N LEU A 12 12.22 5.82 38.09
CA LEU A 12 12.04 4.45 38.56
C LEU A 12 11.92 3.60 37.29
N SER A 13 13.03 3.13 36.71
CA SER A 13 13.58 1.81 37.04
C SER A 13 12.54 0.71 37.15
N ARG A 14 12.33 -0.03 36.05
CA ARG A 14 12.01 -1.46 36.11
C ARG A 14 12.61 -2.18 34.90
N LEU A 15 13.78 -2.67 35.14
CA LEU A 15 14.31 -3.86 34.50
C LEU A 15 13.33 -5.03 34.73
N LEU A 16 12.83 -5.60 33.66
CA LEU A 16 12.33 -6.97 33.71
C LEU A 16 12.88 -7.72 32.50
N ALA A 17 13.96 -8.41 32.73
CA ALA A 17 14.47 -9.45 31.87
C ALA A 17 13.51 -10.64 31.92
N LEU A 18 13.01 -11.08 30.78
CA LEU A 18 12.41 -12.40 30.62
C LEU A 18 12.99 -13.01 29.34
N ALA A 19 13.99 -13.81 29.55
CA ALA A 19 14.47 -14.81 28.61
C ALA A 19 13.40 -15.89 28.47
N VAL A 20 12.89 -16.12 27.27
CA VAL A 20 12.19 -17.35 26.92
C VAL A 20 12.85 -17.94 25.69
N THR A 21 13.51 -18.98 25.97
CA THR A 21 14.18 -20.01 25.18
C THR A 21 13.23 -20.68 24.18
N GLY A 22 13.71 -20.81 22.93
CA GLY A 22 13.62 -22.00 22.10
C GLY A 22 12.25 -22.52 21.69
N VAL A 23 12.05 -22.69 20.41
CA VAL A 23 11.87 -23.97 19.75
C VAL A 23 12.02 -23.75 18.24
N LEU A 24 13.13 -24.20 17.70
CA LEU A 24 13.31 -24.50 16.28
C LEU A 24 12.45 -25.71 15.94
N VAL A 25 11.45 -25.51 15.10
CA VAL A 25 10.83 -26.61 14.35
C VAL A 25 11.13 -26.40 12.88
N ALA A 26 12.23 -26.96 12.44
CA ALA A 26 12.50 -27.22 11.05
C ALA A 26 11.56 -28.32 10.59
N SER A 27 10.56 -27.99 9.78
CA SER A 27 9.76 -28.96 9.06
C SER A 27 9.93 -28.69 7.56
N CYS A 28 11.01 -29.24 7.00
CA CYS A 28 11.10 -29.47 5.57
C CYS A 28 10.24 -30.69 5.26
N ALA A 29 9.09 -30.48 4.68
CA ALA A 29 8.34 -31.52 3.99
C ALA A 29 8.47 -31.26 2.50
N ASP A 30 9.47 -31.87 1.89
CA ASP A 30 9.56 -32.09 0.46
C ASP A 30 8.42 -33.03 0.07
N THR A 31 7.33 -32.48 -0.43
CA THR A 31 6.29 -33.29 -1.08
C THR A 31 6.61 -33.35 -2.57
N VAL A 32 7.41 -34.32 -2.95
CA VAL A 32 7.57 -34.72 -4.34
C VAL A 32 6.27 -35.40 -4.76
N VAL A 33 5.43 -34.68 -5.46
CA VAL A 33 4.29 -35.26 -6.17
C VAL A 33 4.83 -35.89 -7.47
N GLN A 34 5.01 -37.19 -7.44
CA GLN A 34 5.15 -37.99 -8.67
C GLN A 34 3.82 -37.96 -9.40
N VAL A 35 3.77 -37.29 -10.53
CA VAL A 35 2.67 -37.38 -11.49
C VAL A 35 2.90 -38.65 -12.28
N GLU A 36 2.22 -39.74 -11.92
CA GLU A 36 2.03 -40.86 -12.80
C GLU A 36 1.14 -40.41 -13.95
N SER A 37 1.69 -40.54 -15.15
CA SER A 37 0.98 -40.32 -16.41
C SER A 37 -0.04 -41.42 -16.60
N ASP A 38 -1.28 -41.20 -16.22
CA ASP A 38 -2.41 -42.00 -16.67
C ASP A 38 -3.15 -41.20 -17.73
N SER A 39 -3.15 -41.77 -18.95
CA SER A 39 -3.79 -41.19 -20.12
C SER A 39 -5.30 -41.38 -20.02
N GLY A 40 -5.94 -40.47 -19.32
CA GLY A 40 -7.39 -40.33 -19.33
C GLY A 40 -7.75 -39.01 -19.98
N GLU A 41 -8.33 -39.06 -21.18
CA GLU A 41 -8.98 -37.91 -21.82
C GLU A 41 -10.09 -37.39 -20.90
N ILE A 42 -9.78 -36.38 -20.12
CA ILE A 42 -10.80 -35.56 -19.45
C ILE A 42 -10.97 -34.31 -20.31
N ASN A 43 -12.02 -34.32 -21.11
CA ASN A 43 -12.57 -33.17 -21.78
C ASN A 43 -13.13 -32.24 -20.70
N VAL A 44 -12.27 -31.43 -20.08
CA VAL A 44 -12.69 -30.36 -19.20
C VAL A 44 -12.84 -29.13 -20.07
N ASP A 45 -14.01 -28.97 -20.65
CA ASP A 45 -14.51 -27.68 -21.15
C ASP A 45 -14.78 -26.80 -19.93
N GLY A 46 -13.69 -26.45 -19.26
CA GLY A 46 -13.64 -25.45 -18.22
C GLY A 46 -13.13 -24.16 -18.82
N SER A 47 -13.98 -23.49 -19.58
CA SER A 47 -13.81 -22.06 -19.85
C SER A 47 -13.70 -21.34 -18.52
N PHE A 48 -12.48 -21.21 -18.02
CA PHE A 48 -12.17 -20.11 -17.12
C PHE A 48 -12.34 -18.86 -17.97
N GLU A 49 -13.52 -18.30 -17.90
CA GLU A 49 -13.78 -16.94 -18.32
C GLU A 49 -12.89 -16.06 -17.43
N THR A 50 -11.63 -15.89 -17.85
CA THR A 50 -10.81 -14.77 -17.41
C THR A 50 -11.58 -13.53 -17.85
N VAL A 51 -12.39 -13.01 -16.95
CA VAL A 51 -12.97 -11.67 -17.11
C VAL A 51 -11.78 -10.77 -17.40
N PRO A 52 -11.64 -10.22 -18.60
CA PRO A 52 -10.55 -9.29 -18.85
C PRO A 52 -10.81 -8.11 -17.91
N THR A 53 -10.01 -8.01 -16.85
CA THR A 53 -9.91 -6.77 -16.11
C THR A 53 -9.37 -5.77 -17.13
N THR A 54 -10.27 -5.04 -17.76
CA THR A 54 -9.91 -4.00 -18.73
C THR A 54 -9.24 -2.89 -17.92
N THR A 55 -7.98 -3.08 -17.61
CA THR A 55 -7.14 -2.05 -17.04
C THR A 55 -6.93 -1.02 -18.15
N LEU A 56 -7.59 0.12 -18.05
CA LEU A 56 -7.38 1.23 -18.97
C LEU A 56 -5.87 1.54 -19.04
N PRO A 57 -5.33 1.76 -20.25
CA PRO A 57 -3.91 2.09 -20.38
C PRO A 57 -3.61 3.37 -19.60
N ILE A 58 -2.43 3.39 -18.94
CA ILE A 58 -1.96 4.55 -18.19
C ILE A 58 -1.21 5.43 -19.18
N ILE A 59 -1.83 6.53 -19.60
CA ILE A 59 -1.32 7.46 -20.62
C ILE A 59 -1.59 8.88 -20.12
N GLY A 60 -0.59 9.73 -20.17
CA GLY A 60 -0.72 11.15 -19.81
C GLY A 60 0.61 11.75 -19.40
N SER A 61 0.62 13.06 -19.21
CA SER A 61 1.73 13.74 -18.54
C SER A 61 1.77 13.36 -17.06
N THR A 62 2.92 13.52 -16.43
CA THR A 62 3.09 13.19 -14.99
C THR A 62 2.10 13.95 -14.11
N GLY A 63 1.82 15.22 -14.41
CA GLY A 63 0.80 15.98 -13.66
C GLY A 63 -0.62 15.40 -13.80
N GLU A 64 -1.00 14.96 -15.01
CA GLU A 64 -2.28 14.29 -15.25
C GLU A 64 -2.34 12.94 -14.51
N LEU A 65 -1.26 12.17 -14.55
CA LEU A 65 -1.17 10.89 -13.85
C LEU A 65 -1.28 11.06 -12.32
N LEU A 66 -0.62 12.05 -11.75
CA LEU A 66 -0.74 12.35 -10.32
C LEU A 66 -2.15 12.81 -9.94
N THR A 67 -2.82 13.58 -10.79
CA THR A 67 -4.22 13.97 -10.59
C THR A 67 -5.17 12.76 -10.70
N GLU A 68 -4.93 11.86 -11.66
CA GLU A 68 -5.67 10.58 -11.75
C GLU A 68 -5.44 9.74 -10.49
N MET A 69 -4.20 9.69 -9.99
CA MET A 69 -3.85 8.96 -8.78
C MET A 69 -4.60 9.49 -7.55
N SER A 70 -4.78 10.83 -7.40
CA SER A 70 -5.60 11.42 -6.35
C SER A 70 -7.07 11.02 -6.49
N THR A 71 -7.59 11.00 -7.72
CA THR A 71 -8.97 10.55 -8.00
C THR A 71 -9.17 9.09 -7.59
N GLU A 72 -8.26 8.20 -7.96
CA GLU A 72 -8.31 6.79 -7.55
C GLU A 72 -8.13 6.62 -6.04
N MET A 73 -7.32 7.44 -5.39
CA MET A 73 -7.15 7.43 -3.93
C MET A 73 -8.43 7.85 -3.21
N SER A 74 -9.16 8.83 -3.73
CA SER A 74 -10.47 9.25 -3.22
C SER A 74 -11.50 8.13 -3.34
N ARG A 75 -11.50 7.43 -4.48
CA ARG A 75 -12.36 6.26 -4.70
C ARG A 75 -12.01 5.14 -3.74
N LEU A 76 -10.72 4.83 -3.58
CA LEU A 76 -10.24 3.81 -2.66
C LEU A 76 -10.74 4.05 -1.23
N SER A 77 -10.67 5.29 -0.74
CA SER A 77 -11.12 5.62 0.61
C SER A 77 -12.59 5.27 0.84
N SER A 78 -13.44 5.45 -0.18
CA SER A 78 -14.87 5.10 -0.11
C SER A 78 -15.14 3.60 -0.26
N GLU A 79 -14.24 2.86 -0.92
CA GLU A 79 -14.36 1.42 -1.18
C GLU A 79 -13.81 0.56 -0.03
N ILE A 80 -12.96 1.10 0.84
CA ILE A 80 -12.39 0.36 1.97
C ILE A 80 -13.51 -0.15 2.89
N GLY A 81 -13.68 -1.47 2.94
CA GLY A 81 -14.73 -2.15 3.70
C GLY A 81 -15.86 -2.69 2.83
N ASP A 82 -15.94 -2.32 1.57
CA ASP A 82 -16.82 -2.94 0.59
C ASP A 82 -16.06 -4.07 -0.14
N PRO A 83 -16.55 -5.30 -0.09
CA PRO A 83 -15.81 -6.43 -0.66
C PRO A 83 -15.79 -6.37 -2.20
N GLY A 84 -14.62 -6.13 -2.77
CA GLY A 84 -14.35 -6.43 -4.17
C GLY A 84 -13.53 -5.40 -4.94
N ASP A 85 -13.76 -4.12 -4.77
CA ASP A 85 -13.20 -3.10 -5.65
C ASP A 85 -11.91 -2.46 -5.10
N GLU A 86 -11.73 -2.41 -3.78
CA GLU A 86 -10.59 -1.76 -3.13
C GLU A 86 -9.22 -2.29 -3.58
N LYS A 87 -9.13 -3.59 -3.91
CA LYS A 87 -7.88 -4.20 -4.38
C LYS A 87 -7.56 -3.78 -5.81
N ALA A 88 -8.57 -3.69 -6.67
CA ALA A 88 -8.41 -3.26 -8.05
C ALA A 88 -8.01 -1.78 -8.10
N THR A 89 -8.67 -0.93 -7.31
CA THR A 89 -8.34 0.49 -7.18
C THR A 89 -6.93 0.70 -6.63
N LEU A 90 -6.54 -0.03 -5.59
CA LEU A 90 -5.17 0.03 -5.07
C LEU A 90 -4.13 -0.43 -6.10
N ALA A 91 -4.42 -1.47 -6.89
CA ALA A 91 -3.54 -1.91 -7.96
C ALA A 91 -3.40 -0.83 -9.05
N ARG A 92 -4.48 -0.12 -9.38
CA ARG A 92 -4.46 1.01 -10.32
C ARG A 92 -3.58 2.14 -9.81
N ILE A 93 -3.74 2.56 -8.55
CA ILE A 93 -2.90 3.59 -7.90
C ILE A 93 -1.43 3.25 -8.03
N ARG A 94 -1.05 2.01 -7.69
CA ARG A 94 0.34 1.55 -7.79
C ARG A 94 0.86 1.60 -9.22
N SER A 95 0.06 1.15 -10.19
CA SER A 95 0.45 1.16 -11.60
C SER A 95 0.63 2.57 -12.13
N ILE A 96 -0.21 3.54 -11.71
CA ILE A 96 -0.04 4.95 -12.06
C ILE A 96 1.27 5.47 -11.47
N TRP A 97 1.55 5.17 -10.22
CA TRP A 97 2.79 5.59 -9.57
C TRP A 97 4.02 5.00 -10.23
N ASP A 98 4.01 3.72 -10.58
CA ASP A 98 5.13 3.06 -11.26
C ASP A 98 5.46 3.74 -12.60
N VAL A 99 4.46 4.26 -13.31
CA VAL A 99 4.65 5.00 -14.57
C VAL A 99 5.13 6.44 -14.32
N ALA A 100 4.56 7.14 -13.33
CA ALA A 100 4.88 8.54 -13.06
C ALA A 100 6.22 8.74 -12.32
N ARG A 101 6.61 7.77 -11.49
CA ARG A 101 7.76 7.85 -10.59
C ARG A 101 9.09 8.28 -11.26
N PRO A 102 9.52 7.69 -12.40
CA PRO A 102 10.79 8.07 -13.02
C PRO A 102 10.87 9.55 -13.40
N ASP A 103 9.76 10.14 -13.85
CA ASP A 103 9.72 11.55 -14.21
C ASP A 103 9.68 12.44 -12.96
N VAL A 104 8.93 12.08 -11.92
CA VAL A 104 8.97 12.77 -10.62
C VAL A 104 10.36 12.72 -10.03
N GLU A 105 11.06 11.58 -10.10
CA GLU A 105 12.43 11.43 -9.61
C GLU A 105 13.41 12.33 -10.35
N SER A 106 13.20 12.57 -11.64
CA SER A 106 14.04 13.44 -12.44
C SER A 106 13.74 14.94 -12.27
N THR A 107 12.47 15.29 -12.01
CA THR A 107 12.01 16.70 -11.97
C THR A 107 11.83 17.25 -10.57
N ARG A 108 11.36 16.41 -9.64
CA ARG A 108 11.03 16.77 -8.24
C ARG A 108 11.40 15.63 -7.27
N PRO A 109 12.69 15.26 -7.19
CA PRO A 109 13.15 14.11 -6.39
C PRO A 109 12.75 14.19 -4.91
N GLU A 110 12.56 15.41 -4.38
CA GLU A 110 12.13 15.63 -3.00
C GLU A 110 10.70 15.14 -2.69
N LEU A 111 9.86 14.93 -3.72
CA LEU A 111 8.48 14.47 -3.55
C LEU A 111 8.35 12.93 -3.57
N VAL A 112 9.31 12.23 -4.17
CA VAL A 112 9.27 10.77 -4.36
C VAL A 112 8.97 10.02 -3.07
N ASN A 113 9.75 10.29 -2.03
CA ASN A 113 9.58 9.62 -0.74
C ASN A 113 8.20 9.89 -0.10
N GLY A 114 7.69 11.12 -0.28
CA GLY A 114 6.35 11.47 0.21
C GLY A 114 5.26 10.66 -0.49
N ILE A 115 5.35 10.53 -1.82
CA ILE A 115 4.37 9.77 -2.60
C ILE A 115 4.50 8.27 -2.29
N ASP A 116 5.71 7.72 -2.18
CA ASP A 116 5.93 6.33 -1.75
C ASP A 116 5.23 6.03 -0.41
N ILE A 117 5.43 6.89 0.59
CA ILE A 117 4.77 6.77 1.90
C ILE A 117 3.24 6.80 1.76
N THR A 118 2.71 7.63 0.88
CA THR A 118 1.27 7.74 0.65
C THR A 118 0.69 6.44 0.08
N VAL A 119 1.37 5.82 -0.89
CA VAL A 119 0.99 4.51 -1.46
C VAL A 119 1.05 3.41 -0.40
N ASP A 120 2.05 3.43 0.47
CA ASP A 120 2.16 2.48 1.58
C ASP A 120 1.05 2.68 2.62
N MET A 121 0.66 3.92 2.91
CA MET A 121 -0.47 4.23 3.78
C MET A 121 -1.78 3.70 3.20
N ALA A 122 -2.04 3.92 1.91
CA ALA A 122 -3.21 3.38 1.21
C ALA A 122 -3.24 1.85 1.26
N THR A 123 -2.10 1.21 1.01
CA THR A 123 -1.94 -0.24 1.14
C THR A 123 -2.31 -0.73 2.54
N THR A 124 -1.81 -0.06 3.57
CA THR A 124 -2.07 -0.41 4.96
C THR A 124 -3.55 -0.19 5.32
N ALA A 125 -4.17 0.87 4.79
CA ALA A 125 -5.59 1.17 4.99
C ALA A 125 -6.48 0.04 4.45
N VAL A 126 -6.20 -0.46 3.24
CA VAL A 126 -6.91 -1.61 2.65
C VAL A 126 -6.70 -2.88 3.47
N VAL A 127 -5.44 -3.23 3.77
CA VAL A 127 -5.12 -4.47 4.52
C VAL A 127 -5.78 -4.50 5.90
N ARG A 128 -5.88 -3.34 6.56
CA ARG A 128 -6.44 -3.21 7.90
C ARG A 128 -7.91 -2.80 7.93
N ILE A 129 -8.54 -2.63 6.77
CA ILE A 129 -9.92 -2.17 6.60
C ILE A 129 -10.15 -0.89 7.42
N ARG A 130 -9.37 0.16 7.13
CA ARG A 130 -9.40 1.42 7.88
C ARG A 130 -9.60 2.62 6.94
N PRO A 131 -10.87 2.98 6.60
CA PRO A 131 -11.19 4.09 5.71
C PRO A 131 -10.52 5.41 6.12
N ALA A 132 -10.51 5.73 7.42
CA ALA A 132 -9.88 6.94 7.93
C ALA A 132 -8.38 7.06 7.67
N ASP A 133 -7.67 5.95 7.48
CA ASP A 133 -6.26 5.97 7.08
C ASP A 133 -6.14 6.17 5.56
N GLY A 134 -7.12 5.72 4.77
CA GLY A 134 -7.28 6.06 3.35
C GLY A 134 -7.48 7.56 3.14
N ASP A 135 -8.37 8.19 3.91
CA ASP A 135 -8.59 9.65 3.87
C ASP A 135 -7.32 10.45 4.18
N LYS A 136 -6.50 9.96 5.11
CA LYS A 136 -5.21 10.60 5.41
C LYS A 136 -4.21 10.46 4.28
N ALA A 137 -4.18 9.28 3.63
CA ALA A 137 -3.33 9.05 2.47
C ALA A 137 -3.73 9.97 1.31
N LEU A 138 -5.03 10.10 1.02
CA LEU A 138 -5.55 11.03 0.03
C LEU A 138 -5.09 12.47 0.32
N LYS A 139 -5.33 12.96 1.54
CA LYS A 139 -4.97 14.35 1.88
C LYS A 139 -3.48 14.62 1.73
N LEU A 140 -2.63 13.65 2.11
CA LEU A 140 -1.18 13.78 1.93
C LEU A 140 -0.81 13.78 0.45
N LEU A 141 -1.47 12.96 -0.37
CA LEU A 141 -1.24 12.93 -1.81
C LEU A 141 -1.62 14.25 -2.45
N ASP A 142 -2.77 14.81 -2.13
CA ASP A 142 -3.23 16.10 -2.68
C ASP A 142 -2.21 17.21 -2.38
N ASP A 143 -1.72 17.32 -1.14
CA ASP A 143 -0.67 18.28 -0.78
C ASP A 143 0.63 18.08 -1.61
N LEU A 144 0.97 16.85 -1.98
CA LEU A 144 2.14 16.55 -2.80
C LEU A 144 1.92 16.86 -4.28
N VAL A 145 0.70 16.62 -4.80
CA VAL A 145 0.31 16.95 -6.17
C VAL A 145 0.29 18.46 -6.38
N ASP A 146 -0.27 19.22 -5.44
CA ASP A 146 -0.26 20.70 -5.45
C ASP A 146 1.18 21.23 -5.48
N ARG A 147 2.08 20.65 -4.68
CA ARG A 147 3.51 21.00 -4.70
C ARG A 147 4.20 20.62 -6.00
N TYR A 148 3.83 19.52 -6.64
CA TYR A 148 4.34 19.13 -7.94
C TYR A 148 3.93 20.14 -9.02
N SER A 149 2.67 20.56 -9.00
CA SER A 149 2.10 21.55 -9.93
C SER A 149 2.59 22.98 -9.69
N GLY A 150 3.20 23.26 -8.55
CA GLY A 150 3.67 24.59 -8.16
C GLY A 150 2.58 25.50 -7.62
N GLU A 151 1.45 24.93 -7.18
CA GLU A 151 0.28 25.65 -6.62
C GLU A 151 0.31 25.69 -5.07
N GLY A 152 1.34 25.11 -4.43
CA GLY A 152 1.52 25.03 -2.97
C GLY A 152 2.41 26.12 -2.37
#